data_ad2bf8b40e7efbc25ab5539e3d1a471a
#
_entry.id   ad2bf8b40e7efbc25ab5539e3d1a471a
#
_cell.length_a   1.000
_cell.length_b   1.000
_cell.length_c   1.000
_cell.angle_alpha   90.00
_cell.angle_beta   90.00
_cell.angle_gamma   90.00
#
_symmetry.space_group_name_H-M   'P 1'
#
loop_
_entity.id
_entity.type
_entity.pdbx_description
1 polymer ?
#
loop_
_entity_poly.entity_id
_entity_poly.type
_entity_poly.pdbx_seq_one_letter_code
_entity_poly.pdbx_strand_id
1 'polypeptide(L)'
;MSDSNRIDRRGFLMGAALTGLGMGLIVEELDAEQTPAPPQQPAGPPVSCAVIGLGARGRETLAALAKFPNAPVAAICDSYTSEAYVKRAQTIVPNAAFKADYKEVLAMPGVKAVFVDTPSHLHRQI
;
A
#
# COMPACT_ATOMS: atom_id res chain seq x y z
N MET A 1 -49.56 -5.01 -3.04
CA MET A 1 -49.03 -3.88 -2.27
C MET A 1 -47.59 -4.19 -1.97
N SER A 2 -46.72 -3.72 -2.78
CA SER A 2 -45.27 -3.84 -2.57
C SER A 2 -44.63 -2.82 -3.50
N ASP A 3 -44.42 -1.61 -3.01
CA ASP A 3 -43.65 -0.61 -3.72
C ASP A 3 -42.23 -0.60 -3.18
N SER A 4 -41.38 -1.27 -3.94
CA SER A 4 -39.96 -1.14 -3.81
C SER A 4 -39.50 0.24 -4.26
N ASN A 5 -39.22 1.11 -3.31
CA ASN A 5 -38.58 2.40 -3.53
C ASN A 5 -37.10 2.13 -4.00
N ARG A 6 -36.96 1.70 -5.25
CA ARG A 6 -35.66 1.62 -5.92
C ARG A 6 -35.33 2.98 -6.50
N ILE A 7 -34.53 3.73 -5.79
CA ILE A 7 -33.84 4.88 -6.35
C ILE A 7 -32.87 4.34 -7.41
N ASP A 8 -33.24 4.49 -8.68
CA ASP A 8 -32.34 4.11 -9.76
C ASP A 8 -31.27 5.19 -9.97
N ARG A 9 -30.12 4.78 -10.52
CA ARG A 9 -28.98 5.68 -10.72
C ARG A 9 -29.29 6.89 -11.61
N ARG A 10 -30.28 6.80 -12.48
CA ARG A 10 -30.73 7.90 -13.35
C ARG A 10 -31.56 8.92 -12.57
N GLY A 11 -32.43 8.47 -11.66
CA GLY A 11 -33.20 9.34 -10.77
C GLY A 11 -32.32 10.17 -9.84
N PHE A 12 -31.22 9.59 -9.37
CA PHE A 12 -30.24 10.30 -8.54
C PHE A 12 -29.53 11.43 -9.29
N LEU A 13 -29.13 11.20 -10.55
CA LEU A 13 -28.44 12.20 -11.37
C LEU A 13 -29.38 13.34 -11.84
N MET A 14 -30.68 13.08 -12.06
CA MET A 14 -31.64 14.10 -12.41
C MET A 14 -32.06 14.97 -11.21
N GLY A 15 -32.05 14.41 -10.00
CA GLY A 15 -32.36 15.18 -8.78
C GLY A 15 -31.30 16.23 -8.45
N ALA A 16 -30.05 16.03 -8.86
CA ALA A 16 -28.97 16.97 -8.62
C ALA A 16 -28.93 18.17 -9.60
N ALA A 17 -29.64 18.10 -10.72
CA ALA A 17 -29.61 19.14 -11.77
C ALA A 17 -30.67 20.25 -11.60
N LEU A 18 -31.65 20.11 -10.72
CA LEU A 18 -32.78 21.03 -10.58
C LEU A 18 -32.71 21.99 -9.39
N THR A 19 -31.69 21.93 -8.57
CA THR A 19 -31.47 22.87 -7.46
C THR A 19 -30.43 23.95 -7.73
N GLY A 20 -30.03 24.13 -8.97
CA GLY A 20 -28.93 25.02 -9.39
C GLY A 20 -29.33 26.43 -9.85
N LEU A 21 -30.52 26.95 -9.55
CA LEU A 21 -30.89 28.31 -9.91
C LEU A 21 -31.46 29.06 -8.69
N GLY A 22 -30.58 29.80 -8.02
CA GLY A 22 -30.99 30.91 -7.19
C GLY A 22 -30.84 30.76 -5.70
N MET A 23 -29.61 30.60 -5.23
CA MET A 23 -29.18 31.15 -3.94
C MET A 23 -27.68 31.35 -4.01
N GLY A 24 -27.25 32.60 -3.76
CA GLY A 24 -25.85 32.94 -3.67
C GLY A 24 -25.13 31.98 -2.70
N LEU A 25 -24.25 31.20 -3.24
CA LEU A 25 -23.35 30.38 -2.45
C LEU A 25 -22.47 31.31 -1.60
N ILE A 26 -22.86 31.48 -0.34
CA ILE A 26 -21.87 31.62 0.69
C ILE A 26 -21.18 30.25 0.72
N VAL A 27 -20.08 30.11 -0.02
CA VAL A 27 -19.11 29.10 0.26
C VAL A 27 -18.47 29.55 1.58
N GLU A 28 -19.13 29.26 2.70
CA GLU A 28 -18.37 29.04 3.91
C GLU A 28 -17.40 27.92 3.53
N GLU A 29 -16.12 28.27 3.45
CA GLU A 29 -15.06 27.30 3.56
C GLU A 29 -15.45 26.43 4.76
N LEU A 30 -16.05 25.28 4.46
CA LEU A 30 -16.01 24.17 5.37
C LEU A 30 -14.51 23.90 5.52
N ASP A 31 -13.89 24.58 6.50
CA ASP A 31 -12.69 24.09 7.10
C ASP A 31 -12.94 22.60 7.31
N ALA A 32 -12.34 21.80 6.43
CA ALA A 32 -12.28 20.38 6.64
C ALA A 32 -11.60 20.25 7.98
N GLU A 33 -12.42 20.12 9.01
CA GLU A 33 -12.02 19.88 10.37
C GLU A 33 -11.01 18.75 10.28
N GLN A 34 -9.73 19.17 10.33
CA GLN A 34 -8.62 18.23 10.24
C GLN A 34 -8.85 17.28 11.38
N THR A 35 -9.43 16.13 11.06
CA THR A 35 -9.56 15.03 12.01
C THR A 35 -8.18 14.89 12.62
N PRO A 36 -8.01 15.17 13.93
CA PRO A 36 -6.69 15.11 14.54
C PRO A 36 -6.10 13.77 14.20
N ALA A 37 -4.90 13.78 13.60
CA ALA A 37 -4.20 12.56 13.27
C ALA A 37 -4.22 11.67 14.51
N PRO A 38 -4.59 10.40 14.41
CA PRO A 38 -4.64 9.51 15.56
C PRO A 38 -3.31 9.62 16.29
N PRO A 39 -3.30 9.69 17.62
CA PRO A 39 -2.08 9.86 18.40
C PRO A 39 -1.06 8.83 17.92
N GLN A 40 0.08 9.31 17.40
CA GLN A 40 1.14 8.43 16.94
C GLN A 40 1.61 7.66 18.16
N GLN A 41 1.27 6.38 18.20
CA GLN A 41 1.80 5.49 19.22
C GLN A 41 3.34 5.55 19.12
N PRO A 42 4.05 5.63 20.25
CA PRO A 42 5.51 5.64 20.22
C PRO A 42 5.96 4.43 19.42
N ALA A 43 6.80 4.69 18.41
CA ALA A 43 7.30 3.65 17.55
C ALA A 43 8.01 2.59 18.40
N GLY A 44 7.53 1.35 18.35
CA GLY A 44 8.20 0.20 18.98
C GLY A 44 9.61 -0.01 18.43
N PRO A 45 10.35 -0.98 18.95
CA PRO A 45 11.67 -1.31 18.44
C PRO A 45 11.61 -1.62 16.94
N PRO A 46 12.66 -1.28 16.16
CA PRO A 46 12.67 -1.52 14.72
C PRO A 46 12.41 -2.97 14.36
N VAL A 47 11.52 -3.19 13.40
CA VAL A 47 11.20 -4.52 12.85
C VAL A 47 11.84 -4.63 11.47
N SER A 48 12.92 -5.38 11.37
CA SER A 48 13.60 -5.61 10.10
C SER A 48 12.75 -6.48 9.19
N CYS A 49 12.45 -5.96 8.01
CA CYS A 49 11.54 -6.55 7.05
C CYS A 49 12.27 -7.12 5.82
N ALA A 50 11.63 -8.06 5.14
CA ALA A 50 12.03 -8.50 3.81
C ALA A 50 10.82 -8.52 2.89
N VAL A 51 11.07 -8.37 1.58
CA VAL A 51 10.01 -8.42 0.54
C VAL A 51 10.37 -9.51 -0.46
N ILE A 52 9.45 -10.45 -0.66
CA ILE A 52 9.55 -11.56 -1.63
C ILE A 52 8.58 -11.29 -2.77
N GLY A 53 9.12 -11.14 -3.98
CA GLY A 53 8.39 -10.71 -5.17
C GLY A 53 8.63 -9.21 -5.44
N LEU A 54 9.37 -8.90 -6.51
CA LEU A 54 9.75 -7.53 -6.87
C LEU A 54 8.98 -6.98 -8.07
N GLY A 55 7.81 -7.56 -8.37
CA GLY A 55 6.87 -7.09 -9.36
C GLY A 55 6.36 -5.67 -9.06
N ALA A 56 5.32 -5.24 -9.76
CA ALA A 56 4.71 -3.92 -9.52
C ALA A 56 4.31 -3.77 -8.05
N ARG A 57 3.61 -4.77 -7.51
CA ARG A 57 3.15 -4.77 -6.11
C ARG A 57 4.29 -4.73 -5.11
N GLY A 58 5.31 -5.60 -5.27
CA GLY A 58 6.47 -5.62 -4.37
C GLY A 58 7.20 -4.28 -4.33
N ARG A 59 7.34 -3.58 -5.47
CA ARG A 59 7.93 -2.25 -5.50
C ARG A 59 7.07 -1.19 -4.82
N GLU A 60 5.76 -1.28 -4.89
CA GLU A 60 4.84 -0.43 -4.12
C GLU A 60 5.01 -0.67 -2.61
N THR A 61 5.11 -1.93 -2.19
CA THR A 61 5.39 -2.32 -0.81
C THR A 61 6.73 -1.75 -0.34
N LEU A 62 7.78 -1.87 -1.15
CA LEU A 62 9.10 -1.28 -0.84
C LEU A 62 9.04 0.23 -0.70
N ALA A 63 8.35 0.92 -1.60
CA ALA A 63 8.18 2.37 -1.54
C ALA A 63 7.37 2.81 -0.32
N ALA A 64 6.42 2.02 0.12
CA ALA A 64 5.68 2.26 1.35
C ALA A 64 6.58 2.06 2.58
N LEU A 65 7.31 0.94 2.66
CA LEU A 65 8.21 0.63 3.78
C LEU A 65 9.34 1.66 3.91
N ALA A 66 9.87 2.18 2.81
CA ALA A 66 10.91 3.20 2.82
C ALA A 66 10.51 4.48 3.58
N LYS A 67 9.22 4.71 3.80
CA LYS A 67 8.70 5.86 4.57
C LYS A 67 8.70 5.60 6.08
N PHE A 68 8.94 4.37 6.51
CA PHE A 68 8.88 3.98 7.93
C PHE A 68 10.28 3.62 8.46
N PRO A 69 10.93 4.51 9.23
CA PRO A 69 12.28 4.26 9.74
C PRO A 69 12.34 3.08 10.73
N ASN A 70 11.21 2.73 11.35
CA ASN A 70 11.10 1.58 12.25
C ASN A 70 10.80 0.24 11.52
N ALA A 71 10.73 0.25 10.20
CA ALA A 71 10.54 -0.94 9.37
C ALA A 71 11.62 -1.04 8.28
N PRO A 72 12.92 -1.09 8.64
CA PRO A 72 14.00 -1.16 7.66
C PRO A 72 13.91 -2.44 6.83
N VAL A 73 14.12 -2.31 5.52
CA VAL A 73 14.15 -3.46 4.61
C VAL A 73 15.57 -4.02 4.55
N ALA A 74 15.76 -5.20 5.11
CA ALA A 74 17.07 -5.89 5.15
C ALA A 74 17.32 -6.73 3.90
N ALA A 75 16.27 -7.30 3.30
CA ALA A 75 16.40 -8.15 2.13
C ALA A 75 15.24 -7.99 1.15
N ILE A 76 15.57 -8.22 -0.10
CA ILE A 76 14.62 -8.32 -1.21
C ILE A 76 14.88 -9.62 -1.97
N CYS A 77 13.81 -10.26 -2.46
CA CYS A 77 13.92 -11.55 -3.12
C CYS A 77 13.01 -11.64 -4.34
N ASP A 78 13.55 -12.20 -5.41
CA ASP A 78 12.76 -12.62 -6.58
C ASP A 78 13.48 -13.74 -7.32
N SER A 79 12.74 -14.69 -7.87
CA SER A 79 13.29 -15.74 -8.74
C SER A 79 13.73 -15.19 -10.11
N TYR A 80 13.21 -14.03 -10.52
CA TYR A 80 13.64 -13.35 -11.73
C TYR A 80 14.84 -12.43 -11.43
N THR A 81 16.03 -12.89 -11.84
CA THR A 81 17.32 -12.30 -11.44
C THR A 81 17.91 -11.32 -12.46
N SER A 82 17.12 -10.84 -13.43
CA SER A 82 17.59 -9.83 -14.38
C SER A 82 18.12 -8.59 -13.65
N GLU A 83 19.33 -8.16 -13.97
CA GLU A 83 20.00 -7.02 -13.32
C GLU A 83 19.14 -5.74 -13.37
N ALA A 84 18.57 -5.43 -14.53
CA ALA A 84 17.73 -4.25 -14.69
C ALA A 84 16.46 -4.32 -13.81
N TYR A 85 15.93 -5.53 -13.60
CA TYR A 85 14.75 -5.75 -12.78
C TYR A 85 15.08 -5.59 -11.28
N VAL A 86 16.16 -6.20 -10.84
CA VAL A 86 16.65 -6.10 -9.45
C VAL A 86 17.04 -4.67 -9.11
N LYS A 87 17.74 -3.96 -10.00
CA LYS A 87 18.12 -2.56 -9.82
C LYS A 87 16.92 -1.63 -9.56
N ARG A 88 15.77 -1.87 -10.19
CA ARG A 88 14.55 -1.08 -9.94
C ARG A 88 14.11 -1.15 -8.47
N ALA A 89 14.23 -2.30 -7.84
CA ALA A 89 13.92 -2.47 -6.42
C ALA A 89 15.04 -1.88 -5.54
N GLN A 90 16.31 -2.09 -5.90
CA GLN A 90 17.46 -1.56 -5.17
C GLN A 90 17.52 -0.02 -5.19
N THR A 91 16.97 0.62 -6.22
CA THR A 91 16.84 2.10 -6.24
C THR A 91 15.96 2.60 -5.11
N ILE A 92 14.96 1.81 -4.70
CA ILE A 92 14.05 2.19 -3.60
C ILE A 92 14.68 1.88 -2.25
N VAL A 93 15.37 0.74 -2.14
CA VAL A 93 16.00 0.24 -0.90
C VAL A 93 17.46 -0.18 -1.15
N PRO A 94 18.38 0.78 -1.30
CA PRO A 94 19.75 0.52 -1.75
C PRO A 94 20.56 -0.37 -0.79
N ASN A 95 20.19 -0.41 0.48
CA ASN A 95 20.90 -1.17 1.52
C ASN A 95 20.37 -2.61 1.68
N ALA A 96 19.30 -2.99 0.98
CA ALA A 96 18.72 -4.31 1.09
C ALA A 96 19.53 -5.36 0.30
N ALA A 97 19.80 -6.50 0.93
CA ALA A 97 20.47 -7.62 0.27
C ALA A 97 19.52 -8.31 -0.72
N PHE A 98 19.98 -8.53 -1.95
CA PHE A 98 19.21 -9.31 -2.92
C PHE A 98 19.46 -10.80 -2.75
N LYS A 99 18.41 -11.60 -2.77
CA LYS A 99 18.43 -13.07 -2.77
C LYS A 99 17.55 -13.61 -3.91
N ALA A 100 18.03 -14.68 -4.56
CA ALA A 100 17.26 -15.36 -5.61
C ALA A 100 16.30 -16.41 -5.02
N ASP A 101 16.62 -16.97 -3.87
CA ASP A 101 15.82 -17.97 -3.16
C ASP A 101 15.21 -17.37 -1.88
N TYR A 102 13.90 -17.44 -1.76
CA TYR A 102 13.17 -16.97 -0.58
C TYR A 102 13.61 -17.71 0.72
N LYS A 103 14.04 -18.96 0.61
CA LYS A 103 14.53 -19.73 1.76
C LYS A 103 15.76 -19.09 2.40
N GLU A 104 16.64 -18.49 1.58
CA GLU A 104 17.79 -17.74 2.10
C GLU A 104 17.33 -16.52 2.90
N VAL A 105 16.26 -15.84 2.45
CA VAL A 105 15.68 -14.70 3.18
C VAL A 105 15.10 -15.14 4.51
N LEU A 106 14.36 -16.25 4.53
CA LEU A 106 13.75 -16.78 5.76
C LEU A 106 14.80 -17.28 6.76
N ALA A 107 15.98 -17.70 6.27
CA ALA A 107 17.10 -18.12 7.12
C ALA A 107 17.94 -16.95 7.68
N MET A 108 17.68 -15.71 7.24
CA MET A 108 18.43 -14.54 7.71
C MET A 108 18.05 -14.19 9.17
N PRO A 109 19.00 -14.23 10.12
CA PRO A 109 18.67 -14.05 11.54
C PRO A 109 18.16 -12.65 11.89
N GLY A 110 18.43 -11.67 11.04
CA GLY A 110 17.99 -10.29 11.22
C GLY A 110 16.57 -9.99 10.72
N VAL A 111 15.97 -10.86 9.90
CA VAL A 111 14.65 -10.65 9.33
C VAL A 111 13.59 -11.09 10.34
N LYS A 112 12.68 -10.19 10.68
CA LYS A 112 11.60 -10.43 11.65
C LYS A 112 10.21 -10.42 11.03
N ALA A 113 10.06 -9.80 9.87
CA ALA A 113 8.80 -9.75 9.13
C ALA A 113 9.05 -9.93 7.63
N VAL A 114 8.15 -10.63 6.94
CA VAL A 114 8.25 -10.89 5.51
C VAL A 114 6.96 -10.50 4.83
N PHE A 115 7.07 -9.73 3.75
CA PHE A 115 5.98 -9.40 2.85
C PHE A 115 6.10 -10.30 1.61
N VAL A 116 5.03 -11.03 1.29
CA VAL A 116 4.98 -11.93 0.15
C VAL A 116 4.10 -11.30 -0.93
N ASP A 117 4.74 -10.69 -1.93
CA ASP A 117 4.10 -9.98 -3.04
C ASP A 117 4.25 -10.76 -4.37
N THR A 118 4.42 -12.07 -4.28
CA THR A 118 4.41 -12.99 -5.42
C THR A 118 2.99 -13.23 -5.94
N PRO A 119 2.80 -13.84 -7.13
CA PRO A 119 1.49 -14.28 -7.57
C PRO A 119 0.81 -15.18 -6.52
N SER A 120 -0.50 -14.99 -6.32
CA SER A 120 -1.25 -15.61 -5.20
C SER A 120 -1.15 -17.14 -5.14
N HIS A 121 -0.99 -17.81 -6.28
CA HIS A 121 -0.83 -19.28 -6.33
C HIS A 121 0.49 -19.78 -5.71
N LEU A 122 1.49 -18.89 -5.54
CA LEU A 122 2.77 -19.21 -4.93
C LEU A 122 2.80 -18.96 -3.42
N HIS A 123 1.86 -18.20 -2.86
CA HIS A 123 1.85 -17.85 -1.45
C HIS A 123 1.85 -19.06 -0.50
N ARG A 124 1.23 -20.18 -0.93
CA ARG A 124 1.20 -21.40 -0.12
C ARG A 124 2.56 -22.11 -0.05
N GLN A 125 3.47 -21.82 -1.00
CA GLN A 125 4.77 -22.50 -1.10
C GLN A 125 5.87 -21.75 -0.35
N ILE A 126 5.65 -20.48 -0.10
CA ILE A 126 6.55 -19.56 0.60
C ILE A 126 6.17 -19.49 2.08
#